data_da454cbc196aacbb91dfdf249896a97f
#
_entry.id   da454cbc196aacbb91dfdf249896a97f
#
_cell.length_a   1.000
_cell.length_b   1.000
_cell.length_c   1.000
_cell.angle_alpha   90.00
_cell.angle_beta   90.00
_cell.angle_gamma   90.00
#
_symmetry.space_group_name_H-M   'P 1'
#
loop_
_entity.id
_entity.type
_entity.pdbx_description
1 polymer ?
#
loop_
_entity_poly.entity_id
_entity_poly.type
_entity_poly.pdbx_seq_one_letter_code
_entity_poly.pdbx_strand_id
1 'polypeptide(L)'
;TSSYFIADDGSDNDGDGNPDQIPALYKMSTIDGLEVPDAHPIAKGVELMSLSYGVNTSGDEFADSYVNADAVPDWGNVVSVRISLLVKSIEDYITDEPVSVTFVDGTLVNSGDNADRRLRLLFSSTVTLRNRVP
;
A
#
# COMPACT_ATOMS: atom_id res chain seq x y z
N THR A 1 -4.65 -13.91 -13.10
CA THR A 1 -3.67 -13.35 -12.17
C THR A 1 -3.82 -11.84 -12.12
N SER A 2 -3.82 -11.29 -10.93
CA SER A 2 -3.92 -9.85 -10.72
C SER A 2 -2.69 -9.35 -9.96
N SER A 3 -2.15 -8.25 -10.41
CA SER A 3 -1.06 -7.54 -9.75
C SER A 3 -1.49 -6.13 -9.41
N TYR A 4 -0.91 -5.56 -8.37
CA TYR A 4 -1.20 -4.21 -7.92
C TYR A 4 0.10 -3.41 -7.82
N PHE A 5 0.03 -2.12 -8.14
CA PHE A 5 1.20 -1.25 -8.08
C PHE A 5 0.79 0.18 -7.77
N ILE A 6 1.75 0.98 -7.34
CA ILE A 6 1.55 2.40 -7.08
C ILE A 6 2.27 3.21 -8.17
N ALA A 7 1.55 4.14 -8.78
CA ALA A 7 2.09 5.06 -9.78
C ALA A 7 1.37 6.40 -9.71
N ASP A 8 2.00 7.43 -10.26
CA ASP A 8 1.40 8.75 -10.42
C ASP A 8 0.16 8.65 -11.32
N ASP A 9 -0.93 9.28 -10.92
CA ASP A 9 -2.17 9.25 -11.70
C ASP A 9 -2.21 10.27 -12.86
N GLY A 10 -1.19 11.12 -12.96
CA GLY A 10 -1.08 12.11 -14.03
C GLY A 10 -2.09 13.25 -13.96
N SER A 11 -2.83 13.38 -12.86
CA SER A 11 -3.83 14.42 -12.70
C SER A 11 -3.21 15.79 -12.43
N ASP A 12 -3.90 16.83 -12.89
CA ASP A 12 -3.64 18.23 -12.58
C ASP A 12 -4.89 18.75 -11.86
N ASN A 13 -4.85 18.74 -10.53
CA ASN A 13 -6.01 19.08 -9.70
C ASN A 13 -6.09 20.58 -9.39
N ASP A 14 -4.98 21.30 -9.54
CA ASP A 14 -4.94 22.75 -9.29
C ASP A 14 -5.08 23.58 -10.58
N GLY A 15 -4.98 22.94 -11.74
CA GLY A 15 -5.20 23.58 -13.04
C GLY A 15 -4.03 24.42 -13.54
N ASP A 16 -2.82 24.19 -13.04
CA ASP A 16 -1.64 24.95 -13.45
C ASP A 16 -0.99 24.43 -14.75
N GLY A 17 -1.51 23.32 -15.29
CA GLY A 17 -1.03 22.70 -16.54
C GLY A 17 0.08 21.67 -16.33
N ASN A 18 0.45 21.39 -15.07
CA ASN A 18 1.44 20.38 -14.73
C ASN A 18 0.79 19.28 -13.88
N PRO A 19 1.19 18.02 -14.04
CA PRO A 19 0.70 16.95 -13.17
C PRO A 19 1.12 17.18 -11.71
N ASP A 20 0.20 16.95 -10.79
CA ASP A 20 0.42 17.10 -9.35
C ASP A 20 1.23 15.95 -8.73
N GLN A 21 1.53 14.94 -9.50
CA GLN A 21 2.25 13.74 -9.05
C GLN A 21 1.57 13.07 -7.85
N ILE A 22 0.25 12.88 -7.96
CA ILE A 22 -0.52 12.18 -6.93
C ILE A 22 -0.35 10.68 -7.15
N PRO A 23 0.24 9.95 -6.21
CA PRO A 23 0.34 8.51 -6.31
C PRO A 23 -1.04 7.87 -6.16
N ALA A 24 -1.25 6.77 -6.86
CA ALA A 24 -2.50 6.03 -6.83
C ALA A 24 -2.23 4.53 -6.92
N LEU A 25 -3.14 3.76 -6.36
CA LEU A 25 -3.09 2.30 -6.43
C LEU A 25 -3.81 1.82 -7.69
N TYR A 26 -3.11 1.06 -8.50
CA TYR A 26 -3.61 0.48 -9.75
C TYR A 26 -3.62 -1.04 -9.68
N LYS A 27 -4.52 -1.61 -10.47
CA LYS A 27 -4.54 -3.04 -10.75
C LYS A 27 -4.02 -3.30 -12.15
N MET A 28 -3.21 -4.34 -12.30
CA MET A 28 -2.86 -4.90 -13.59
C MET A 28 -3.73 -6.11 -13.89
N SER A 29 -4.24 -6.19 -15.11
CA SER A 29 -4.99 -7.34 -15.62
C SER A 29 -4.21 -8.00 -16.75
N THR A 30 -4.35 -9.32 -16.88
CA THR A 30 -3.74 -10.05 -17.98
C THR A 30 -4.70 -10.10 -19.15
N ILE A 31 -4.29 -9.53 -20.29
CA ILE A 31 -5.05 -9.55 -21.56
C ILE A 31 -4.12 -10.16 -22.62
N ASP A 32 -4.58 -11.24 -23.24
CA ASP A 32 -3.83 -11.97 -24.28
C ASP A 32 -2.40 -12.38 -23.84
N GLY A 33 -2.25 -12.73 -22.55
CA GLY A 33 -0.97 -13.13 -21.97
C GLY A 33 -0.05 -11.97 -21.58
N LEU A 34 -0.47 -10.72 -21.76
CA LEU A 34 0.27 -9.52 -21.36
C LEU A 34 -0.36 -8.85 -20.15
N GLU A 35 0.47 -8.39 -19.23
CA GLU A 35 0.02 -7.57 -18.11
C GLU A 35 -0.19 -6.14 -18.59
N VAL A 36 -1.41 -5.63 -18.38
CA VAL A 36 -1.83 -4.29 -18.81
C VAL A 36 -2.40 -3.55 -17.61
N PRO A 37 -1.92 -2.32 -17.32
CA PRO A 37 -2.54 -1.50 -16.28
C PRO A 37 -3.98 -1.15 -16.62
N ASP A 38 -4.86 -1.19 -15.62
CA ASP A 38 -6.21 -0.68 -15.78
C ASP A 38 -6.16 0.85 -16.00
N ALA A 39 -7.10 1.38 -16.79
CA ALA A 39 -7.11 2.78 -17.17
C ALA A 39 -7.36 3.72 -15.98
N HIS A 40 -8.01 3.22 -14.93
CA HIS A 40 -8.37 4.01 -13.76
C HIS A 40 -7.76 3.42 -12.49
N PRO A 41 -7.30 4.28 -11.56
CA PRO A 41 -6.81 3.78 -10.27
C PRO A 41 -7.95 3.20 -9.43
N ILE A 42 -7.60 2.24 -8.57
CA ILE A 42 -8.51 1.73 -7.54
C ILE A 42 -8.72 2.80 -6.47
N ALA A 43 -7.65 3.47 -6.07
CA ALA A 43 -7.69 4.52 -5.05
C ALA A 43 -6.59 5.55 -5.29
N LYS A 44 -6.95 6.82 -5.25
CA LYS A 44 -6.01 7.94 -5.33
C LYS A 44 -5.41 8.25 -3.96
N GLY A 45 -4.19 8.77 -3.96
CA GLY A 45 -3.50 9.20 -2.75
C GLY A 45 -2.79 8.09 -2.01
N VAL A 46 -2.80 6.86 -2.51
CA VAL A 46 -2.04 5.76 -1.91
C VAL A 46 -0.57 5.94 -2.25
N GLU A 47 0.22 6.30 -1.25
CA GLU A 47 1.63 6.65 -1.40
C GLU A 47 2.54 5.44 -1.20
N LEU A 48 2.23 4.61 -0.23
CA LEU A 48 2.97 3.39 0.08
C LEU A 48 2.01 2.25 0.41
N MET A 49 2.42 1.03 0.08
CA MET A 49 1.71 -0.21 0.40
C MET A 49 2.72 -1.23 0.92
N SER A 50 2.36 -1.93 1.98
CA SER A 50 3.15 -3.03 2.53
C SER A 50 2.26 -4.23 2.80
N LEU A 51 2.75 -5.40 2.46
CA LEU A 51 2.10 -6.68 2.76
C LEU A 51 3.00 -7.45 3.73
N SER A 52 2.41 -7.99 4.79
CA SER A 52 3.07 -8.97 5.63
C SER A 52 2.20 -10.21 5.78
N TYR A 53 2.84 -11.34 5.98
CA TYR A 53 2.20 -12.65 5.95
C TYR A 53 2.24 -13.26 7.33
N GLY A 54 1.07 -13.61 7.85
CA GLY A 54 0.93 -14.29 9.13
C GLY A 54 1.22 -15.77 8.96
N VAL A 55 2.30 -16.24 9.60
CA VAL A 55 2.78 -17.62 9.49
C VAL A 55 2.39 -18.38 10.75
N ASN A 56 1.74 -19.52 10.58
CA ASN A 56 1.40 -20.45 11.64
C ASN A 56 2.44 -21.57 11.70
N THR A 57 3.19 -21.65 12.78
CA THR A 57 4.19 -22.68 13.01
C THR A 57 3.85 -23.60 14.19
N SER A 58 2.81 -23.27 14.97
CA SER A 58 2.40 -24.02 16.15
C SER A 58 1.30 -25.05 15.90
N GLY A 59 0.64 -25.00 14.74
CA GLY A 59 -0.43 -25.93 14.40
C GLY A 59 -1.82 -25.51 14.90
N ASP A 60 -1.95 -24.33 15.50
CA ASP A 60 -3.25 -23.75 15.88
C ASP A 60 -3.86 -22.95 14.72
N GLU A 61 -4.89 -22.15 14.99
CA GLU A 61 -5.58 -21.37 13.95
C GLU A 61 -4.99 -19.96 13.74
N PHE A 62 -3.93 -19.61 14.48
CA PHE A 62 -3.46 -18.24 14.56
C PHE A 62 -2.06 -18.10 13.98
N ALA A 63 -1.77 -16.90 13.49
CA ALA A 63 -0.42 -16.55 13.09
C ALA A 63 0.48 -16.38 14.34
N ASP A 64 1.65 -16.99 14.33
CA ASP A 64 2.64 -16.82 15.39
C ASP A 64 3.50 -15.57 15.16
N SER A 65 3.70 -15.19 13.90
CA SER A 65 4.47 -14.03 13.53
C SER A 65 4.02 -13.51 12.17
N TYR A 66 4.34 -12.23 11.89
CA TYR A 66 4.14 -11.60 10.59
C TYR A 66 5.49 -11.29 9.97
N VAL A 67 5.68 -11.74 8.73
CA VAL A 67 6.95 -11.61 8.02
C VAL A 67 6.73 -11.10 6.60
N ASN A 68 7.78 -10.55 5.99
CA ASN A 68 7.76 -10.19 4.57
C ASN A 68 7.75 -11.44 3.69
N ALA A 69 7.40 -11.25 2.41
CA ALA A 69 7.30 -12.36 1.46
C ALA A 69 8.59 -13.17 1.34
N ASP A 70 9.74 -12.51 1.34
CA ASP A 70 11.05 -13.14 1.25
C ASP A 70 11.47 -13.92 2.50
N ALA A 71 10.82 -13.68 3.62
CA ALA A 71 11.07 -14.34 4.90
C ALA A 71 10.06 -15.44 5.23
N VAL A 72 9.09 -15.74 4.35
CA VAL A 72 8.12 -16.82 4.53
C VAL A 72 8.83 -18.17 4.34
N PRO A 73 8.93 -19.01 5.41
CA PRO A 73 9.64 -20.29 5.30
C PRO A 73 8.86 -21.34 4.49
N ASP A 74 7.54 -21.33 4.63
CA ASP A 74 6.66 -22.24 3.91
C ASP A 74 5.31 -21.53 3.67
N TRP A 75 4.98 -21.28 2.42
CA TRP A 75 3.74 -20.63 2.02
C TRP A 75 2.48 -21.43 2.42
N GLY A 76 2.61 -22.73 2.61
CA GLY A 76 1.52 -23.55 3.13
C GLY A 76 1.11 -23.20 4.55
N ASN A 77 1.99 -22.59 5.32
CA ASN A 77 1.73 -22.16 6.69
C ASN A 77 1.23 -20.72 6.81
N VAL A 78 1.04 -20.02 5.72
CA VAL A 78 0.46 -18.67 5.73
C VAL A 78 -1.04 -18.77 5.95
N VAL A 79 -1.52 -18.19 7.07
CA VAL A 79 -2.93 -18.23 7.47
C VAL A 79 -3.62 -16.87 7.41
N SER A 80 -2.84 -15.80 7.27
CA SER A 80 -3.39 -14.45 7.16
C SER A 80 -2.45 -13.54 6.38
N VAL A 81 -3.00 -12.42 5.90
CA VAL A 81 -2.25 -11.35 5.24
C VAL A 81 -2.60 -10.04 5.91
N ARG A 82 -1.60 -9.27 6.27
CA ARG A 82 -1.79 -7.90 6.78
C ARG A 82 -1.39 -6.92 5.69
N ILE A 83 -2.31 -6.03 5.37
CA ILE A 83 -2.12 -4.99 4.36
C ILE A 83 -2.02 -3.65 5.10
N SER A 84 -0.96 -2.91 4.83
CA SER A 84 -0.77 -1.55 5.37
C SER A 84 -0.66 -0.57 4.23
N LEU A 85 -1.38 0.54 4.32
CA LEU A 85 -1.40 1.61 3.33
C LEU A 85 -1.09 2.93 4.01
N LEU A 86 -0.24 3.73 3.37
CA LEU A 86 -0.08 5.15 3.70
C LEU A 86 -0.79 5.96 2.63
N VAL A 87 -1.77 6.75 3.04
CA VAL A 87 -2.60 7.56 2.14
C VAL A 87 -2.39 9.02 2.45
N LYS A 88 -2.21 9.84 1.42
CA LYS A 88 -2.12 11.29 1.56
C LYS A 88 -3.31 11.98 0.89
N SER A 89 -3.66 13.17 1.37
CA SER A 89 -4.69 14.00 0.76
C SER A 89 -4.26 14.44 -0.64
N ILE A 90 -5.23 14.55 -1.55
CA ILE A 90 -5.00 15.05 -2.90
C ILE A 90 -4.60 16.52 -2.87
N GLU A 91 -5.23 17.29 -2.00
CA GLU A 91 -4.94 18.70 -1.83
C GLU A 91 -3.80 18.91 -0.82
N ASP A 92 -2.94 19.90 -1.09
CA ASP A 92 -1.91 20.36 -0.17
C ASP A 92 -2.49 21.39 0.82
N TYR A 93 -1.69 21.84 1.76
CA TYR A 93 -2.05 22.85 2.77
C TYR A 93 -3.24 22.47 3.66
N ILE A 94 -3.43 21.18 3.90
CA ILE A 94 -4.46 20.67 4.80
C ILE A 94 -4.02 20.80 6.26
N THR A 95 -2.72 20.58 6.54
CA THR A 95 -2.16 20.73 7.88
C THR A 95 -1.50 22.09 8.04
N ASP A 96 -1.42 22.60 9.26
CA ASP A 96 -0.79 23.89 9.56
C ASP A 96 0.72 23.88 9.32
N GLU A 97 1.34 22.72 9.52
CA GLU A 97 2.77 22.49 9.32
C GLU A 97 2.99 21.12 8.67
N PRO A 98 4.11 20.92 7.95
CA PRO A 98 4.45 19.60 7.44
C PRO A 98 4.56 18.58 8.57
N VAL A 99 3.95 17.40 8.36
CA VAL A 99 3.98 16.31 9.33
C VAL A 99 4.71 15.13 8.70
N SER A 100 5.78 14.67 9.32
CA SER A 100 6.47 13.45 8.89
C SER A 100 5.79 12.23 9.50
N VAL A 101 5.81 11.13 8.76
CA VAL A 101 5.21 9.85 9.16
C VAL A 101 6.22 8.74 8.93
N THR A 102 6.35 7.84 9.90
CA THR A 102 7.12 6.61 9.71
C THR A 102 6.20 5.47 9.33
N PHE A 103 6.43 4.89 8.15
CA PHE A 103 5.63 3.76 7.68
C PHE A 103 6.02 2.47 8.42
N VAL A 104 5.20 1.44 8.26
CA VAL A 104 5.38 0.15 8.97
C VAL A 104 6.70 -0.55 8.65
N ASP A 105 7.29 -0.28 7.50
CA ASP A 105 8.60 -0.81 7.08
C ASP A 105 9.79 0.03 7.55
N GLY A 106 9.55 1.11 8.28
CA GLY A 106 10.56 2.05 8.76
C GLY A 106 10.84 3.22 7.83
N THR A 107 10.20 3.30 6.66
CA THR A 107 10.38 4.42 5.74
C THR A 107 9.85 5.71 6.34
N LEU A 108 10.69 6.74 6.40
CA LEU A 108 10.30 8.07 6.86
C LEU A 108 9.78 8.87 5.67
N VAL A 109 8.56 9.36 5.79
CA VAL A 109 7.84 10.04 4.71
C VAL A 109 7.58 11.49 5.10
N ASN A 110 7.66 12.40 4.13
CA ASN A 110 7.39 13.83 4.27
C ASN A 110 8.32 14.51 5.29
N SER A 111 9.60 14.17 5.22
CA SER A 111 10.64 14.81 6.03
C SER A 111 11.54 15.67 5.15
N GLY A 112 12.18 16.66 5.75
CA GLY A 112 13.15 17.53 5.08
C GLY A 112 12.53 18.81 4.50
N ASP A 113 13.33 19.50 3.68
CA ASP A 113 13.03 20.86 3.23
C ASP A 113 11.88 20.93 2.21
N ASN A 114 11.60 19.83 1.53
CA ASN A 114 10.54 19.75 0.52
C ASN A 114 9.26 19.09 1.05
N ALA A 115 9.11 19.00 2.36
CA ALA A 115 7.92 18.41 2.96
C ALA A 115 6.68 19.23 2.64
N ASP A 116 5.61 18.55 2.25
CA ASP A 116 4.33 19.18 1.97
C ASP A 116 3.44 19.23 3.23
N ARG A 117 2.29 19.90 3.12
CA ARG A 117 1.32 20.02 4.20
C ARG A 117 0.06 19.21 3.93
N ARG A 118 0.21 18.08 3.25
CA ARG A 118 -0.85 17.12 2.99
C ARG A 118 -1.13 16.31 4.25
N LEU A 119 -2.39 16.01 4.47
CA LEU A 119 -2.78 15.08 5.53
C LEU A 119 -2.39 13.65 5.12
N ARG A 120 -1.77 12.91 6.01
CA ARG A 120 -1.42 11.50 5.80
C ARG A 120 -2.06 10.64 6.86
N LEU A 121 -2.60 9.50 6.42
CA LEU A 121 -3.24 8.52 7.29
C LEU A 121 -2.66 7.13 7.01
N LEU A 122 -2.41 6.40 8.10
CA LEU A 122 -1.92 5.03 8.03
C LEU A 122 -3.09 4.08 8.30
N PHE A 123 -3.32 3.16 7.36
CA PHE A 123 -4.35 2.13 7.46
C PHE A 123 -3.70 0.76 7.50
N SER A 124 -4.23 -0.12 8.35
CA SER A 124 -3.85 -1.53 8.38
C SER A 124 -5.09 -2.39 8.49
N SER A 125 -5.08 -3.50 7.77
CA SER A 125 -6.16 -4.50 7.82
C SER A 125 -5.54 -5.89 7.74
N THR A 126 -6.13 -6.84 8.48
CA THR A 126 -5.70 -8.22 8.47
C THR A 126 -6.81 -9.08 7.90
N VAL A 127 -6.47 -9.90 6.91
CA VAL A 127 -7.39 -10.83 6.24
C VAL A 127 -6.96 -12.25 6.57
N THR A 128 -7.88 -13.02 7.14
CA THR A 128 -7.66 -14.45 7.44
C THR A 128 -7.96 -15.29 6.20
N LEU A 129 -7.05 -16.18 5.84
CA LEU A 129 -7.19 -17.09 4.71
C LEU A 129 -7.90 -18.36 5.18
N ARG A 130 -9.22 -18.42 5.01
CA ARG A 130 -10.07 -19.49 5.57
C ARG A 130 -9.69 -20.90 5.09
N ASN A 131 -9.19 -21.03 3.86
CA ASN A 131 -8.79 -22.32 3.31
C ASN A 131 -7.43 -22.80 3.84
N ARG A 132 -6.75 -21.98 4.64
CA ARG A 132 -5.43 -22.26 5.21
C ARG A 132 -5.47 -22.51 6.72
N VAL A 133 -6.62 -22.27 7.33
CA VAL A 133 -6.82 -22.48 8.77
C VAL A 133 -7.13 -23.95 8.98
N PRO A 134 -6.38 -24.67 9.84
CA PRO A 134 -6.59 -26.09 10.13
C PRO A 134 -7.95 -26.38 10.77
#